data_4d2d19845b8545dfd256ca00cdd7374e
#
_entry.id   4d2d19845b8545dfd256ca00cdd7374e
#
_cell.length_a   1.000
_cell.length_b   1.000
_cell.length_c   1.000
_cell.angle_alpha   90.00
_cell.angle_beta   90.00
_cell.angle_gamma   90.00
#
_symmetry.space_group_name_H-M   'P 1'
#
loop_
_entity.id
_entity.type
_entity.pdbx_description
1 polymer ?
#
loop_
_entity_poly.entity_id
_entity_poly.type
_entity_poly.pdbx_seq_one_letter_code
_entity_poly.pdbx_strand_id
1 'polypeptide(L)'
;MRIFLAGATGLIGTRLLPLMLAEGHVIAGMTRTPAKTDGLRAAGVNPVLCDVFDQRSLIAAVKDFRPDVIVHQLTDLPDDIEKIADFFAANDRIRSEGTRNLLAAAQAANASGFLAQSIAWRSGPCTGPVLEAHENGVISAGGTVLRYGRFYGPSTFYENDPPPPPRIHVDDAALRTMPFLAGPRGIFTITDEEVAP
;
A
#
# COMPACT_ATOMS: atom_id res chain seq x y z
N MET A 1 -2.65 -17.08 -4.93
CA MET A 1 -2.16 -16.74 -3.58
C MET A 1 -3.30 -16.15 -2.76
N ARG A 2 -3.13 -16.14 -1.45
CA ARG A 2 -3.99 -15.42 -0.49
C ARG A 2 -3.33 -14.09 -0.15
N ILE A 3 -3.98 -12.98 -0.47
CA ILE A 3 -3.41 -11.64 -0.34
C ILE A 3 -4.21 -10.84 0.69
N PHE A 4 -3.55 -10.33 1.72
CA PHE A 4 -4.14 -9.36 2.64
C PHE A 4 -3.76 -7.95 2.19
N LEU A 5 -4.73 -7.22 1.62
CA LEU A 5 -4.51 -5.87 1.09
C LEU A 5 -4.97 -4.82 2.10
N ALA A 6 -4.02 -4.24 2.81
CA ALA A 6 -4.25 -3.07 3.66
C ALA A 6 -4.28 -1.81 2.79
N GLY A 7 -5.40 -1.10 2.80
CA GLY A 7 -5.66 0.03 1.90
C GLY A 7 -6.44 -0.37 0.63
N ALA A 8 -7.22 -1.45 0.68
CA ALA A 8 -8.00 -1.99 -0.43
C ALA A 8 -8.97 -0.98 -1.07
N THR A 9 -9.42 0.02 -0.32
CA THR A 9 -10.36 1.05 -0.79
C THR A 9 -9.71 2.40 -1.08
N GLY A 10 -8.38 2.46 -1.09
CA GLY A 10 -7.59 3.63 -1.48
C GLY A 10 -7.29 3.66 -2.97
N LEU A 11 -6.58 4.71 -3.39
CA LEU A 11 -6.28 5.02 -4.81
C LEU A 11 -5.65 3.84 -5.57
N ILE A 12 -4.57 3.27 -5.05
CA ILE A 12 -3.89 2.12 -5.65
C ILE A 12 -4.64 0.82 -5.36
N GLY A 13 -5.17 0.66 -4.13
CA GLY A 13 -5.87 -0.55 -3.73
C GLY A 13 -7.03 -0.91 -4.66
N THR A 14 -7.86 0.08 -5.01
CA THR A 14 -9.01 -0.13 -5.92
C THR A 14 -8.59 -0.55 -7.33
N ARG A 15 -7.38 -0.20 -7.77
CA ARG A 15 -6.82 -0.61 -9.07
C ARG A 15 -6.13 -1.96 -9.01
N LEU A 16 -5.54 -2.31 -7.88
CA LEU A 16 -4.93 -3.63 -7.67
C LEU A 16 -5.96 -4.75 -7.58
N LEU A 17 -7.13 -4.47 -6.97
CA LEU A 17 -8.16 -5.49 -6.75
C LEU A 17 -8.56 -6.23 -8.03
N PRO A 18 -8.98 -5.57 -9.13
CA PRO A 18 -9.37 -6.28 -10.35
C PRO A 18 -8.21 -7.06 -10.98
N LEU A 19 -6.98 -6.55 -10.91
CA LEU A 19 -5.80 -7.24 -11.43
C LEU A 19 -5.51 -8.52 -10.65
N MET A 20 -5.50 -8.43 -9.32
CA MET A 20 -5.28 -9.57 -8.43
C MET A 20 -6.38 -10.64 -8.57
N LEU A 21 -7.64 -10.22 -8.71
CA LEU A 21 -8.76 -11.14 -8.92
C LEU A 21 -8.69 -11.84 -10.28
N ALA A 22 -8.29 -11.12 -11.33
CA ALA A 22 -8.12 -11.69 -12.68
C ALA A 22 -7.02 -12.76 -12.72
N GLU A 23 -5.99 -12.66 -11.87
CA GLU A 23 -4.97 -13.68 -11.68
C GLU A 23 -5.40 -14.83 -10.75
N GLY A 24 -6.67 -14.85 -10.30
CA GLY A 24 -7.22 -15.91 -9.45
C GLY A 24 -6.75 -15.87 -8.00
N HIS A 25 -6.33 -14.71 -7.49
CA HIS A 25 -5.95 -14.57 -6.09
C HIS A 25 -7.18 -14.46 -5.18
N VAL A 26 -7.05 -14.97 -3.95
CA VAL A 26 -8.05 -14.80 -2.89
C VAL A 26 -7.63 -13.61 -2.04
N ILE A 27 -8.50 -12.59 -1.94
CA ILE A 27 -8.13 -11.31 -1.33
C ILE A 27 -8.96 -11.05 -0.07
N ALA A 28 -8.28 -10.66 1.01
CA ALA A 28 -8.88 -9.95 2.14
C ALA A 28 -8.56 -8.46 2.00
N GLY A 29 -9.58 -7.64 1.81
CA GLY A 29 -9.45 -6.19 1.65
C GLY A 29 -9.74 -5.46 2.95
N MET A 30 -8.71 -4.84 3.56
CA MET A 30 -8.87 -4.09 4.79
C MET A 30 -9.34 -2.66 4.54
N THR A 31 -10.34 -2.25 5.31
CA THR A 31 -10.84 -0.87 5.38
C THR A 31 -11.21 -0.52 6.82
N ARG A 32 -11.04 0.76 7.22
CA ARG A 32 -11.54 1.29 8.50
C ARG A 32 -12.97 1.87 8.39
N THR A 33 -13.51 1.91 7.17
CA THR A 33 -14.80 2.54 6.87
C THR A 33 -15.88 1.49 6.65
N PRO A 34 -16.87 1.33 7.57
CA PRO A 34 -17.92 0.31 7.45
C PRO A 34 -18.68 0.37 6.12
N ALA A 35 -19.02 1.58 5.66
CA ALA A 35 -19.76 1.78 4.41
C ALA A 35 -19.04 1.27 3.14
N LYS A 36 -17.72 1.02 3.19
CA LYS A 36 -16.95 0.48 2.06
C LYS A 36 -16.93 -1.05 2.00
N THR A 37 -17.43 -1.76 3.03
CA THR A 37 -17.37 -3.22 3.09
C THR A 37 -18.25 -3.91 2.04
N ASP A 38 -19.42 -3.36 1.74
CA ASP A 38 -20.33 -3.93 0.75
C ASP A 38 -19.77 -3.81 -0.67
N GLY A 39 -19.08 -2.72 -0.98
CA GLY A 39 -18.37 -2.57 -2.25
C GLY A 39 -17.25 -3.62 -2.42
N LEU A 40 -16.50 -3.92 -1.36
CA LEU A 40 -15.51 -4.99 -1.39
C LEU A 40 -16.14 -6.37 -1.63
N ARG A 41 -17.27 -6.69 -0.96
CA ARG A 41 -18.01 -7.95 -1.21
C ARG A 41 -18.51 -8.05 -2.64
N ALA A 42 -19.11 -6.98 -3.15
CA ALA A 42 -19.60 -6.94 -4.52
C ALA A 42 -18.48 -7.14 -5.56
N ALA A 43 -17.27 -6.70 -5.24
CA ALA A 43 -16.08 -6.93 -6.06
C ALA A 43 -15.47 -8.35 -5.90
N GLY A 44 -16.03 -9.23 -5.08
CA GLY A 44 -15.50 -10.59 -4.85
C GLY A 44 -14.35 -10.65 -3.82
N VAL A 45 -14.20 -9.61 -3.00
CA VAL A 45 -13.14 -9.48 -1.99
C VAL A 45 -13.73 -9.77 -0.60
N ASN A 46 -12.99 -10.49 0.25
CA ASN A 46 -13.36 -10.67 1.65
C ASN A 46 -13.10 -9.36 2.42
N PRO A 47 -14.12 -8.62 2.88
CA PRO A 47 -13.89 -7.36 3.58
C PRO A 47 -13.40 -7.61 5.00
N VAL A 48 -12.38 -6.88 5.41
CA VAL A 48 -11.89 -6.85 6.79
C VAL A 48 -12.06 -5.43 7.32
N LEU A 49 -13.04 -5.25 8.21
CA LEU A 49 -13.24 -3.99 8.92
C LEU A 49 -12.27 -3.94 10.11
N CYS A 50 -11.18 -3.20 9.97
CA CYS A 50 -10.13 -3.11 10.97
C CYS A 50 -9.40 -1.77 10.87
N ASP A 51 -9.01 -1.23 12.03
CA ASP A 51 -8.07 -0.12 12.12
C ASP A 51 -6.65 -0.69 12.24
N VAL A 52 -5.72 -0.17 11.42
CA VAL A 52 -4.30 -0.56 11.46
C VAL A 52 -3.62 -0.26 12.80
N PHE A 53 -4.18 0.68 13.57
CA PHE A 53 -3.68 1.05 14.90
C PHE A 53 -4.20 0.14 16.02
N ASP A 54 -5.26 -0.65 15.78
CA ASP A 54 -5.67 -1.74 16.67
C ASP A 54 -4.88 -3.01 16.36
N GLN A 55 -3.66 -3.08 16.88
CA GLN A 55 -2.74 -4.20 16.63
C GLN A 55 -3.36 -5.57 16.96
N ARG A 56 -4.14 -5.64 18.05
CA ARG A 56 -4.73 -6.91 18.50
C ARG A 56 -5.76 -7.44 17.49
N SER A 57 -6.70 -6.59 17.08
CA SER A 57 -7.71 -6.92 16.08
C SER A 57 -7.09 -7.21 14.72
N LEU A 58 -6.06 -6.43 14.33
CA LEU A 58 -5.32 -6.64 13.10
C LEU A 58 -4.63 -8.01 13.05
N ILE A 59 -3.90 -8.38 14.11
CA ILE A 59 -3.24 -9.69 14.20
C ILE A 59 -4.28 -10.82 14.14
N ALA A 60 -5.41 -10.69 14.84
CA ALA A 60 -6.47 -11.69 14.79
C ALA A 60 -7.04 -11.87 13.39
N ALA A 61 -7.36 -10.77 12.70
CA ALA A 61 -7.91 -10.81 11.35
C ALA A 61 -6.92 -11.39 10.32
N VAL A 62 -5.63 -11.02 10.40
CA VAL A 62 -4.60 -11.53 9.50
C VAL A 62 -4.35 -13.03 9.75
N LYS A 63 -4.31 -13.47 11.01
CA LYS A 63 -4.18 -14.90 11.36
C LYS A 63 -5.38 -15.73 10.89
N ASP A 64 -6.59 -15.21 11.00
CA ASP A 64 -7.80 -15.90 10.54
C ASP A 64 -7.77 -16.07 9.01
N PHE A 65 -7.40 -15.02 8.29
CA PHE A 65 -7.30 -15.06 6.84
C PHE A 65 -6.13 -15.93 6.35
N ARG A 66 -5.01 -16.04 7.06
CA ARG A 66 -3.78 -16.78 6.69
C ARG A 66 -3.27 -16.40 5.30
N PRO A 67 -2.79 -15.16 5.12
CA PRO A 67 -2.27 -14.70 3.84
C PRO A 67 -0.91 -15.31 3.51
N ASP A 68 -0.65 -15.49 2.22
CA ASP A 68 0.70 -15.74 1.69
C ASP A 68 1.50 -14.43 1.69
N VAL A 69 0.85 -13.31 1.33
CA VAL A 69 1.47 -11.99 1.26
C VAL A 69 0.57 -10.91 1.85
N ILE A 70 1.18 -9.96 2.57
CA ILE A 70 0.54 -8.72 3.01
C ILE A 70 1.01 -7.59 2.09
N VAL A 71 0.05 -6.84 1.54
CA VAL A 71 0.29 -5.67 0.70
C VAL A 71 -0.15 -4.43 1.47
N HIS A 72 0.80 -3.57 1.81
CA HIS A 72 0.60 -2.34 2.56
C HIS A 72 0.53 -1.14 1.61
N GLN A 73 -0.70 -0.69 1.33
CA GLN A 73 -0.99 0.48 0.49
C GLN A 73 -1.69 1.60 1.28
N LEU A 74 -1.60 1.56 2.63
CA LEU A 74 -2.21 2.59 3.46
C LEU A 74 -1.46 3.90 3.36
N THR A 75 -2.23 4.97 3.22
CA THR A 75 -1.85 6.36 3.47
C THR A 75 -2.95 7.01 4.29
N ASP A 76 -2.65 8.11 4.93
CA ASP A 76 -3.65 9.01 5.52
C ASP A 76 -3.43 10.39 4.90
N LEU A 77 -3.82 10.51 3.64
CA LEU A 77 -3.74 11.73 2.84
C LEU A 77 -5.15 12.17 2.46
N PRO A 78 -5.41 13.49 2.38
CA PRO A 78 -6.70 14.03 1.96
C PRO A 78 -6.91 13.85 0.46
N ASP A 79 -8.15 14.02 -0.01
CA ASP A 79 -8.44 14.08 -1.46
C ASP A 79 -8.07 15.45 -2.07
N ASP A 80 -7.85 16.46 -1.24
CA ASP A 80 -7.51 17.84 -1.61
C ASP A 80 -6.02 18.12 -1.35
N ILE A 81 -5.27 18.40 -2.42
CA ILE A 81 -3.82 18.66 -2.33
C ILE A 81 -3.47 19.88 -1.48
N GLU A 82 -4.35 20.89 -1.41
CA GLU A 82 -4.10 22.10 -0.62
C GLU A 82 -4.07 21.79 0.89
N LYS A 83 -4.72 20.71 1.31
CA LYS A 83 -4.77 20.24 2.70
C LYS A 83 -3.69 19.23 3.05
N ILE A 84 -2.85 18.83 2.10
CA ILE A 84 -1.89 17.73 2.29
C ILE A 84 -0.97 17.95 3.49
N ALA A 85 -0.60 19.21 3.78
CA ALA A 85 0.28 19.56 4.89
C ALA A 85 -0.31 19.21 6.26
N ASP A 86 -1.63 19.29 6.42
CA ASP A 86 -2.33 19.00 7.67
C ASP A 86 -2.34 17.50 7.98
N PHE A 87 -2.06 16.66 6.98
CA PHE A 87 -2.09 15.21 7.08
C PHE A 87 -0.69 14.55 7.21
N PHE A 88 0.39 15.34 7.19
CA PHE A 88 1.75 14.76 7.28
C PHE A 88 1.94 13.93 8.56
N ALA A 89 1.51 14.43 9.71
CA ALA A 89 1.62 13.71 10.97
C ALA A 89 0.80 12.41 10.98
N ALA A 90 -0.40 12.43 10.42
CA ALA A 90 -1.25 11.24 10.31
C ALA A 90 -0.63 10.21 9.36
N ASN A 91 -0.09 10.66 8.22
CA ASN A 91 0.60 9.78 7.27
C ASN A 91 1.91 9.22 7.84
N ASP A 92 2.66 9.98 8.62
CA ASP A 92 3.86 9.51 9.32
C ASP A 92 3.50 8.47 10.40
N ARG A 93 2.34 8.60 11.05
CA ARG A 93 1.83 7.57 11.96
C ARG A 93 1.50 6.27 11.22
N ILE A 94 0.93 6.32 10.01
CA ILE A 94 0.74 5.14 9.16
C ILE A 94 2.08 4.47 8.85
N ARG A 95 3.09 5.26 8.45
CA ARG A 95 4.43 4.75 8.11
C ARG A 95 5.16 4.14 9.32
N SER A 96 5.02 4.71 10.49
CA SER A 96 5.68 4.23 11.70
C SER A 96 4.87 3.15 12.43
N GLU A 97 3.73 3.50 13.02
CA GLU A 97 2.91 2.61 13.83
C GLU A 97 2.15 1.59 12.96
N GLY A 98 1.54 2.05 11.87
CA GLY A 98 0.79 1.18 10.95
C GLY A 98 1.67 0.09 10.34
N THR A 99 2.86 0.46 9.86
CA THR A 99 3.82 -0.51 9.31
C THR A 99 4.28 -1.51 10.34
N ARG A 100 4.64 -1.05 11.55
CA ARG A 100 5.03 -1.93 12.66
C ARG A 100 3.93 -2.95 12.98
N ASN A 101 2.68 -2.51 13.05
CA ASN A 101 1.55 -3.37 13.36
C ASN A 101 1.28 -4.40 12.25
N LEU A 102 1.38 -3.99 10.98
CA LEU A 102 1.25 -4.90 9.83
C LEU A 102 2.38 -5.94 9.77
N LEU A 103 3.63 -5.53 10.05
CA LEU A 103 4.76 -6.46 10.14
C LEU A 103 4.58 -7.47 11.28
N ALA A 104 4.11 -7.03 12.44
CA ALA A 104 3.79 -7.92 13.56
C ALA A 104 2.67 -8.91 13.18
N ALA A 105 1.65 -8.47 12.46
CA ALA A 105 0.57 -9.32 11.98
C ALA A 105 1.08 -10.35 10.94
N ALA A 106 1.96 -9.92 10.02
CA ALA A 106 2.61 -10.80 9.05
C ALA A 106 3.40 -11.92 9.74
N GLN A 107 4.22 -11.55 10.72
CA GLN A 107 4.99 -12.50 11.53
C GLN A 107 4.08 -13.48 12.26
N ALA A 108 3.04 -12.98 12.94
CA ALA A 108 2.09 -13.80 13.71
C ALA A 108 1.29 -14.78 12.85
N ALA A 109 1.07 -14.47 11.58
CA ALA A 109 0.38 -15.33 10.61
C ALA A 109 1.34 -16.20 9.77
N ASN A 110 2.65 -16.07 9.94
CA ASN A 110 3.68 -16.71 9.11
C ASN A 110 3.52 -16.39 7.61
N ALA A 111 3.13 -15.16 7.29
CA ALA A 111 3.05 -14.72 5.90
C ALA A 111 4.45 -14.77 5.24
N SER A 112 4.56 -15.36 4.05
CA SER A 112 5.83 -15.53 3.34
C SER A 112 6.30 -14.26 2.63
N GLY A 113 5.40 -13.28 2.44
CA GLY A 113 5.67 -12.03 1.74
C GLY A 113 5.11 -10.80 2.44
N PHE A 114 5.84 -9.70 2.31
CA PHE A 114 5.38 -8.36 2.70
C PHE A 114 5.81 -7.36 1.65
N LEU A 115 4.87 -6.59 1.12
CA LEU A 115 5.10 -5.57 0.12
C LEU A 115 4.53 -4.24 0.64
N ALA A 116 5.35 -3.20 0.66
CA ALA A 116 4.92 -1.88 1.11
C ALA A 116 5.17 -0.80 0.06
N GLN A 117 4.23 0.14 -0.02
CA GLN A 117 4.43 1.36 -0.79
C GLN A 117 5.41 2.32 -0.10
N SER A 118 6.14 3.08 -0.91
CA SER A 118 6.95 4.22 -0.52
C SER A 118 6.94 5.26 -1.66
N ILE A 119 7.77 6.28 -1.56
CA ILE A 119 7.85 7.39 -2.52
C ILE A 119 9.22 7.47 -3.18
N ALA A 120 9.25 7.81 -4.48
CA ALA A 120 10.49 7.89 -5.25
C ALA A 120 11.27 9.19 -5.04
N TRP A 121 10.60 10.30 -4.67
CA TRP A 121 11.30 11.56 -4.38
C TRP A 121 11.94 11.56 -3.00
N ARG A 122 13.12 12.21 -2.87
CA ARG A 122 13.96 12.17 -1.68
C ARG A 122 14.15 13.53 -0.99
N SER A 123 13.45 14.54 -1.45
CA SER A 123 13.48 15.90 -0.87
C SER A 123 12.06 16.46 -0.72
N GLY A 124 11.86 17.32 0.25
CA GLY A 124 10.58 17.96 0.53
C GLY A 124 9.74 17.24 1.59
N PRO A 125 8.48 17.61 1.73
CA PRO A 125 7.55 17.02 2.69
C PRO A 125 7.41 15.50 2.56
N CYS A 126 7.13 14.83 3.66
CA CYS A 126 6.97 13.36 3.74
C CYS A 126 8.26 12.56 3.49
N THR A 127 9.42 13.20 3.48
CA THR A 127 10.73 12.53 3.45
C THR A 127 11.39 12.60 4.84
N GLY A 128 12.53 11.91 5.02
CA GLY A 128 13.30 11.96 6.26
C GLY A 128 13.17 10.70 7.13
N PRO A 129 13.50 10.81 8.45
CA PRO A 129 13.72 9.63 9.29
C PRO A 129 12.54 8.65 9.39
N VAL A 130 11.30 9.14 9.36
CA VAL A 130 10.10 8.28 9.43
C VAL A 130 9.97 7.42 8.17
N LEU A 131 10.20 8.01 7.00
CA LEU A 131 10.18 7.28 5.73
C LEU A 131 11.31 6.24 5.67
N GLU A 132 12.51 6.62 6.11
CA GLU A 132 13.67 5.73 6.17
C GLU A 132 13.43 4.55 7.14
N ALA A 133 12.88 4.83 8.32
CA ALA A 133 12.54 3.80 9.31
C ALA A 133 11.46 2.84 8.78
N HIS A 134 10.45 3.35 8.05
CA HIS A 134 9.44 2.55 7.37
C HIS A 134 10.09 1.58 6.37
N GLU A 135 10.90 2.09 5.44
CA GLU A 135 11.57 1.27 4.42
C GLU A 135 12.51 0.24 5.07
N ASN A 136 13.35 0.68 6.01
CA ASN A 136 14.29 -0.19 6.72
C ASN A 136 13.58 -1.31 7.51
N GLY A 137 12.44 -0.99 8.14
CA GLY A 137 11.63 -1.98 8.86
C GLY A 137 11.11 -3.08 7.94
N VAL A 138 10.62 -2.70 6.76
CA VAL A 138 10.13 -3.64 5.73
C VAL A 138 11.28 -4.52 5.21
N ILE A 139 12.43 -3.91 4.88
CA ILE A 139 13.60 -4.64 4.36
C ILE A 139 14.17 -5.60 5.42
N SER A 140 14.27 -5.15 6.66
CA SER A 140 14.76 -5.99 7.77
C SER A 140 13.86 -7.20 8.05
N ALA A 141 12.58 -7.09 7.74
CA ALA A 141 11.62 -8.21 7.79
C ALA A 141 11.64 -9.11 6.53
N GLY A 142 12.56 -8.88 5.59
CA GLY A 142 12.65 -9.64 4.33
C GLY A 142 11.55 -9.26 3.32
N GLY A 143 10.97 -8.07 3.43
CA GLY A 143 9.91 -7.58 2.56
C GLY A 143 10.43 -6.85 1.30
N THR A 144 9.47 -6.29 0.56
CA THR A 144 9.69 -5.50 -0.65
C THR A 144 9.13 -4.11 -0.45
N VAL A 145 9.88 -3.08 -0.84
CA VAL A 145 9.46 -1.68 -0.86
C VAL A 145 9.34 -1.23 -2.31
N LEU A 146 8.17 -0.69 -2.67
CA LEU A 146 7.95 -0.06 -3.96
C LEU A 146 7.88 1.46 -3.79
N ARG A 147 8.88 2.16 -4.31
CA ARG A 147 8.97 3.61 -4.36
C ARG A 147 8.25 4.12 -5.59
N TYR A 148 7.01 4.55 -5.43
CA TYR A 148 6.24 5.11 -6.54
C TYR A 148 6.62 6.56 -6.82
N GLY A 149 6.61 6.95 -8.09
CA GLY A 149 6.53 8.34 -8.50
C GLY A 149 5.23 9.00 -8.06
N ARG A 150 5.12 10.32 -8.23
CA ARG A 150 3.86 11.04 -8.01
C ARG A 150 2.80 10.49 -8.96
N PHE A 151 1.68 10.06 -8.40
CA PHE A 151 0.59 9.53 -9.20
C PHE A 151 -0.09 10.63 -10.00
N TYR A 152 -0.34 10.36 -11.29
CA TYR A 152 -1.19 11.17 -12.13
C TYR A 152 -2.23 10.30 -12.86
N GLY A 153 -3.24 10.93 -13.46
CA GLY A 153 -4.39 10.26 -14.08
C GLY A 153 -5.62 10.23 -13.17
N PRO A 154 -6.64 9.44 -13.50
CA PRO A 154 -7.96 9.52 -12.89
C PRO A 154 -7.95 9.37 -11.35
N SER A 155 -8.66 10.27 -10.67
CA SER A 155 -8.81 10.31 -9.21
C SER A 155 -7.52 10.60 -8.44
N THR A 156 -6.50 11.17 -9.08
CA THR A 156 -5.28 11.66 -8.43
C THR A 156 -5.32 13.17 -8.25
N PHE A 157 -4.35 13.73 -7.52
CA PHE A 157 -4.16 15.19 -7.44
C PHE A 157 -3.79 15.82 -8.80
N TYR A 158 -3.29 15.01 -9.73
CA TYR A 158 -2.80 15.42 -11.04
C TYR A 158 -3.60 14.70 -12.13
N GLU A 159 -4.93 14.91 -12.14
CA GLU A 159 -5.83 14.19 -13.03
C GLU A 159 -5.59 14.51 -14.51
N ASN A 160 -5.38 15.79 -14.83
CA ASN A 160 -5.25 16.27 -16.20
C ASN A 160 -3.83 16.70 -16.58
N ASP A 161 -3.05 17.20 -15.60
CA ASP A 161 -1.71 17.73 -15.82
C ASP A 161 -0.68 16.92 -15.03
N PRO A 162 0.10 16.05 -15.67
CA PRO A 162 1.09 15.25 -14.98
C PRO A 162 2.13 16.09 -14.23
N PRO A 163 2.49 15.75 -12.98
CA PRO A 163 3.48 16.49 -12.20
C PRO A 163 4.89 16.31 -12.78
N PRO A 164 5.87 17.12 -12.35
CA PRO A 164 7.27 16.87 -12.67
C PRO A 164 7.74 15.51 -12.16
N PRO A 165 8.72 14.86 -12.83
CA PRO A 165 9.34 13.62 -12.37
C PRO A 165 9.92 13.72 -10.94
N PRO A 166 10.00 12.58 -10.21
CA PRO A 166 9.57 11.25 -10.59
C PRO A 166 8.03 11.10 -10.50
N ARG A 167 7.42 10.57 -11.53
CA ARG A 167 5.96 10.38 -11.64
C ARG A 167 5.62 9.04 -12.27
N ILE A 168 4.36 8.62 -12.16
CA ILE A 168 3.82 7.40 -12.79
C ILE A 168 2.30 7.53 -12.98
N HIS A 169 1.79 7.07 -14.12
CA HIS A 169 0.34 6.93 -14.27
C HIS A 169 -0.21 5.93 -13.28
N VAL A 170 -1.32 6.25 -12.61
CA VAL A 170 -1.83 5.46 -11.48
C VAL A 170 -2.20 4.03 -11.86
N ASP A 171 -2.69 3.80 -13.07
CA ASP A 171 -3.02 2.46 -13.56
C ASP A 171 -1.76 1.65 -13.89
N ASP A 172 -0.73 2.30 -14.46
CA ASP A 172 0.57 1.68 -14.70
C ASP A 172 1.28 1.34 -13.38
N ALA A 173 1.14 2.18 -12.36
CA ALA A 173 1.65 1.88 -11.02
C ALA A 173 1.03 0.59 -10.46
N ALA A 174 -0.28 0.41 -10.59
CA ALA A 174 -0.97 -0.81 -10.18
C ALA A 174 -0.49 -2.02 -10.99
N LEU A 175 -0.43 -1.89 -12.32
CA LEU A 175 0.01 -2.96 -13.21
C LEU A 175 1.46 -3.40 -12.91
N ARG A 176 2.38 -2.44 -12.75
CA ARG A 176 3.79 -2.71 -12.44
C ARG A 176 4.03 -3.19 -11.01
N THR A 177 3.03 -3.12 -10.13
CA THR A 177 3.07 -3.71 -8.78
C THR A 177 2.89 -5.24 -8.82
N MET A 178 2.12 -5.76 -9.76
CA MET A 178 1.72 -7.17 -9.79
C MET A 178 2.90 -8.17 -9.75
N PRO A 179 4.00 -7.98 -10.51
CA PRO A 179 5.14 -8.89 -10.47
C PRO A 179 5.81 -9.01 -9.10
N PHE A 180 5.65 -8.02 -8.22
CA PHE A 180 6.27 -7.99 -6.90
C PHE A 180 5.47 -8.74 -5.83
N LEU A 181 4.26 -9.20 -6.11
CA LEU A 181 3.46 -9.99 -5.17
C LEU A 181 4.17 -11.31 -4.78
N ALA A 182 4.85 -11.94 -5.74
CA ALA A 182 5.68 -13.13 -5.54
C ALA A 182 7.14 -12.92 -6.00
N GLY A 183 7.50 -11.68 -6.27
CA GLY A 183 8.74 -11.30 -6.94
C GLY A 183 9.93 -11.07 -6.00
N PRO A 184 10.94 -10.36 -6.50
CA PRO A 184 12.18 -10.12 -5.77
C PRO A 184 11.97 -9.31 -4.51
N ARG A 185 12.86 -9.50 -3.52
CA ARG A 185 12.91 -8.73 -2.28
C ARG A 185 13.87 -7.56 -2.45
N GLY A 186 13.57 -6.45 -1.79
CA GLY A 186 14.40 -5.27 -1.86
C GLY A 186 13.61 -3.99 -2.11
N ILE A 187 14.31 -2.94 -2.51
CA ILE A 187 13.71 -1.63 -2.81
C ILE A 187 13.72 -1.43 -4.32
N PHE A 188 12.56 -1.15 -4.89
CA PHE A 188 12.38 -0.92 -6.33
C PHE A 188 11.66 0.40 -6.56
N THR A 189 12.05 1.10 -7.61
CA THR A 189 11.42 2.37 -8.01
C THR A 189 10.48 2.11 -9.19
N ILE A 190 9.27 2.65 -9.11
CA ILE A 190 8.23 2.54 -10.13
C ILE A 190 7.85 3.94 -10.59
N THR A 191 8.36 4.33 -11.74
CA THR A 191 8.18 5.63 -12.37
C THR A 191 7.96 5.46 -13.88
N ASP A 192 7.46 6.49 -14.57
CA ASP A 192 7.36 6.49 -16.05
C ASP A 192 8.73 6.33 -16.71
N GLU A 193 9.74 6.92 -16.11
CA GLU A 193 11.11 6.82 -16.59
C GLU A 193 11.68 5.47 -16.15
N GLU A 194 12.22 4.70 -17.07
CA GLU A 194 13.09 3.59 -16.73
C GLU A 194 14.27 4.18 -15.95
N VAL A 195 14.43 3.74 -14.68
CA VAL A 195 15.67 4.05 -13.95
C VAL A 195 16.77 3.37 -14.74
N ALA A 196 17.62 4.16 -15.40
CA ALA A 196 18.82 3.62 -16.01
C ALA A 196 19.60 2.84 -14.95
N PRO A 197 20.10 1.66 -15.29
CA PRO A 197 20.77 0.77 -14.36
C PRO A 197 22.01 1.41 -13.71
#